data_860f4849cb4888e871ee4f9abecbbedf
#
_entry.id   860f4849cb4888e871ee4f9abecbbedf
#
_cell.length_a   1.000
_cell.length_b   1.000
_cell.length_c   1.000
_cell.angle_alpha   90.00
_cell.angle_beta   90.00
_cell.angle_gamma   90.00
#
_symmetry.space_group_name_H-M   'P 1'
#
loop_
_entity.id
_entity.type
_entity.pdbx_description
1 polymer ?
#
loop_
_entity_poly.entity_id
_entity_poly.type
_entity_poly.pdbx_seq_one_letter_code
_entity_poly.pdbx_strand_id
1 'polypeptide(L)'
;MKIVNEKGKLFGIINVIDLLILVAIIAVVGAIGWQLFGAQVNNAVSPQVELTAEVVIIGTAPRLVDEIERQDLVGERLVAGNEYMNATVTDVWMEDYIMQAIRADGVIVDAKDPSKKDVVVQIKTTVAKDTASPKIGSQELRAGKTFILKTQTFECSGTIRYVKIGD
;
A
#
# COMPACT_ATOMS: atom_id res chain seq x y z
N MET A 1 -13.51 -16.17 -55.10
CA MET A 1 -12.84 -14.86 -54.96
C MET A 1 -11.43 -15.13 -54.40
N LYS A 2 -10.36 -14.70 -55.09
CA LYS A 2 -9.00 -14.80 -54.55
C LYS A 2 -8.85 -13.73 -53.47
N ILE A 3 -8.58 -14.13 -52.21
CA ILE A 3 -8.46 -13.23 -51.08
C ILE A 3 -7.19 -12.36 -51.19
N VAL A 4 -6.16 -12.86 -51.85
CA VAL A 4 -4.91 -12.16 -52.15
C VAL A 4 -4.73 -12.10 -53.67
N ASN A 5 -4.46 -10.92 -54.22
CA ASN A 5 -4.19 -10.72 -55.65
C ASN A 5 -2.71 -11.03 -55.98
N GLU A 6 -2.37 -11.07 -57.27
CA GLU A 6 -1.01 -11.34 -57.76
C GLU A 6 0.04 -10.30 -57.33
N LYS A 7 -0.38 -9.16 -56.79
CA LYS A 7 0.44 -8.08 -56.28
C LYS A 7 0.58 -8.13 -54.74
N GLY A 8 0.16 -9.22 -54.09
CA GLY A 8 0.24 -9.38 -52.65
C GLY A 8 -0.69 -8.48 -51.82
N LYS A 9 -1.81 -8.01 -52.42
CA LYS A 9 -2.79 -7.18 -51.73
C LYS A 9 -4.00 -7.98 -51.28
N LEU A 10 -4.39 -7.84 -50.02
CA LEU A 10 -5.61 -8.37 -49.44
C LEU A 10 -6.79 -7.48 -49.86
N PHE A 11 -7.82 -8.06 -50.45
CA PHE A 11 -8.99 -7.34 -51.02
C PHE A 11 -8.62 -6.20 -51.99
N GLY A 12 -7.39 -6.20 -52.54
CA GLY A 12 -6.93 -5.16 -53.45
C GLY A 12 -6.46 -3.85 -52.82
N ILE A 13 -6.56 -3.69 -51.50
CA ILE A 13 -6.34 -2.44 -50.78
C ILE A 13 -5.05 -2.49 -49.94
N ILE A 14 -4.90 -3.49 -49.08
CA ILE A 14 -3.82 -3.59 -48.06
C ILE A 14 -2.76 -4.62 -48.49
N ASN A 15 -1.48 -4.27 -48.46
CA ASN A 15 -0.40 -5.21 -48.70
C ASN A 15 -0.35 -6.22 -47.54
N VAL A 16 -0.24 -7.52 -47.84
CA VAL A 16 -0.16 -8.59 -46.85
C VAL A 16 1.03 -8.39 -45.92
N ILE A 17 2.16 -7.89 -46.45
CA ILE A 17 3.35 -7.62 -45.67
C ILE A 17 3.09 -6.49 -44.66
N ASP A 18 2.47 -5.39 -45.07
CA ASP A 18 2.15 -4.26 -44.20
C ASP A 18 1.16 -4.68 -43.10
N LEU A 19 0.17 -5.54 -43.45
CA LEU A 19 -0.74 -6.11 -42.47
C LEU A 19 -0.02 -6.98 -41.41
N LEU A 20 0.91 -7.83 -41.86
CA LEU A 20 1.71 -8.67 -40.97
C LEU A 20 2.57 -7.83 -40.03
N ILE A 21 3.21 -6.78 -40.53
CA ILE A 21 4.00 -5.84 -39.73
C ILE A 21 3.08 -5.15 -38.70
N LEU A 22 1.91 -4.69 -39.11
CA LEU A 22 0.95 -4.04 -38.22
C LEU A 22 0.50 -4.99 -37.08
N VAL A 23 0.15 -6.25 -37.43
CA VAL A 23 -0.22 -7.28 -36.46
C VAL A 23 0.94 -7.58 -35.49
N ALA A 24 2.17 -7.68 -36.00
CA ALA A 24 3.35 -7.88 -35.17
C ALA A 24 3.56 -6.72 -34.18
N ILE A 25 3.42 -5.48 -34.64
CA ILE A 25 3.51 -4.29 -33.77
C ILE A 25 2.43 -4.33 -32.66
N ILE A 26 1.18 -4.61 -33.03
CA ILE A 26 0.08 -4.71 -32.07
C ILE A 26 0.34 -5.83 -31.04
N ALA A 27 0.85 -6.98 -31.48
CA ALA A 27 1.19 -8.09 -30.59
C ALA A 27 2.30 -7.71 -29.59
N VAL A 28 3.34 -7.02 -30.07
CA VAL A 28 4.45 -6.55 -29.19
C VAL A 28 3.94 -5.51 -28.20
N VAL A 29 3.19 -4.50 -28.64
CA VAL A 29 2.62 -3.47 -27.77
C VAL A 29 1.66 -4.09 -26.74
N GLY A 30 0.83 -5.04 -27.18
CA GLY A 30 -0.07 -5.78 -26.30
C GLY A 30 0.67 -6.61 -25.23
N ALA A 31 1.75 -7.29 -25.63
CA ALA A 31 2.59 -8.07 -24.70
C ALA A 31 3.28 -7.15 -23.65
N ILE A 32 3.84 -6.01 -24.10
CA ILE A 32 4.44 -5.02 -23.20
C ILE A 32 3.38 -4.44 -22.25
N GLY A 33 2.22 -4.05 -22.79
CA GLY A 33 1.10 -3.55 -21.99
C GLY A 33 0.65 -4.56 -20.93
N TRP A 34 0.51 -5.83 -21.31
CA TRP A 34 0.17 -6.88 -20.36
C TRP A 34 1.25 -7.09 -19.27
N GLN A 35 2.53 -7.05 -19.65
CA GLN A 35 3.63 -7.19 -18.69
C GLN A 35 3.68 -6.04 -17.68
N LEU A 36 3.39 -4.80 -18.12
CA LEU A 36 3.43 -3.61 -17.26
C LEU A 36 2.17 -3.47 -16.39
N PHE A 37 1.00 -3.78 -16.92
CA PHE A 37 -0.28 -3.49 -16.28
C PHE A 37 -1.10 -4.72 -15.89
N GLY A 38 -0.71 -5.92 -16.31
CA GLY A 38 -1.48 -7.15 -16.08
C GLY A 38 -1.71 -7.44 -14.59
N ALA A 39 -0.72 -7.18 -13.74
CA ALA A 39 -0.86 -7.35 -12.29
C ALA A 39 -1.89 -6.36 -11.70
N GLN A 40 -1.93 -5.12 -12.18
CA GLN A 40 -2.91 -4.11 -11.73
C GLN A 40 -4.32 -4.48 -12.18
N VAL A 41 -4.47 -4.96 -13.42
CA VAL A 41 -5.76 -5.42 -13.94
C VAL A 41 -6.26 -6.63 -13.15
N ASN A 42 -5.41 -7.63 -12.91
CA ASN A 42 -5.76 -8.79 -12.12
C ASN A 42 -6.18 -8.43 -10.69
N ASN A 43 -5.47 -7.52 -10.04
CA ASN A 43 -5.84 -7.04 -8.71
C ASN A 43 -7.18 -6.27 -8.71
N ALA A 44 -7.47 -5.51 -9.76
CA ALA A 44 -8.72 -4.75 -9.87
C ALA A 44 -9.96 -5.64 -10.11
N VAL A 45 -9.81 -6.78 -10.80
CA VAL A 45 -10.90 -7.72 -11.08
C VAL A 45 -11.04 -8.84 -10.05
N SER A 46 -10.04 -9.01 -9.16
CA SER A 46 -10.09 -10.00 -8.08
C SER A 46 -11.08 -9.58 -7.01
N PRO A 47 -11.75 -10.53 -6.33
CA PRO A 47 -12.57 -10.23 -5.16
C PRO A 47 -11.77 -9.40 -4.15
N GLN A 48 -12.34 -8.29 -3.71
CA GLN A 48 -11.72 -7.41 -2.72
C GLN A 48 -12.11 -7.85 -1.32
N VAL A 49 -11.15 -7.86 -0.41
CA VAL A 49 -11.35 -8.15 1.02
C VAL A 49 -10.81 -7.02 1.87
N GLU A 50 -11.41 -6.83 3.04
CA GLU A 50 -10.92 -5.85 4.00
C GLU A 50 -9.56 -6.29 4.55
N LEU A 51 -8.65 -5.34 4.72
CA LEU A 51 -7.39 -5.48 5.42
C LEU A 51 -7.35 -4.47 6.55
N THR A 52 -7.07 -4.96 7.75
CA THR A 52 -6.78 -4.14 8.93
C THR A 52 -5.31 -4.24 9.27
N ALA A 53 -4.67 -3.11 9.52
CA ALA A 53 -3.28 -3.06 9.99
C ALA A 53 -3.13 -2.07 11.15
N GLU A 54 -2.21 -2.36 12.06
CA GLU A 54 -1.82 -1.49 13.17
C GLU A 54 -0.40 -0.99 12.94
N VAL A 55 -0.26 0.33 12.96
CA VAL A 55 1.02 1.02 12.86
C VAL A 55 1.36 1.63 14.21
N VAL A 56 2.51 1.27 14.76
CA VAL A 56 2.99 1.77 16.05
C VAL A 56 4.08 2.80 15.82
N ILE A 57 3.89 3.98 16.40
CA ILE A 57 4.88 5.06 16.46
C ILE A 57 5.50 5.01 17.87
N ILE A 58 6.69 4.44 17.94
CA ILE A 58 7.34 4.08 19.20
C ILE A 58 8.00 5.30 19.86
N GLY A 59 7.82 5.46 21.17
CA GLY A 59 8.52 6.44 21.99
C GLY A 59 8.17 7.90 21.63
N THR A 60 6.91 8.16 21.30
CA THR A 60 6.40 9.47 20.91
C THR A 60 6.47 10.46 22.06
N ALA A 61 7.03 11.66 21.78
CA ALA A 61 7.13 12.74 22.76
C ALA A 61 5.75 13.33 23.09
N PRO A 62 5.53 13.86 24.32
CA PRO A 62 4.22 14.36 24.75
C PRO A 62 3.59 15.39 23.82
N ARG A 63 4.37 16.34 23.32
CA ARG A 63 3.87 17.37 22.40
C ARG A 63 3.29 16.82 21.11
N LEU A 64 3.86 15.71 20.59
CA LEU A 64 3.34 15.06 19.40
C LEU A 64 2.10 14.22 19.75
N VAL A 65 2.06 13.61 20.94
CA VAL A 65 0.87 12.93 21.46
C VAL A 65 -0.30 13.91 21.55
N ASP A 66 -0.10 15.07 22.20
CA ASP A 66 -1.11 16.11 22.33
C ASP A 66 -1.60 16.60 20.95
N GLU A 67 -0.71 16.70 19.96
CA GLU A 67 -1.06 17.11 18.61
C GLU A 67 -1.89 16.03 17.87
N ILE A 68 -1.56 14.75 18.04
CA ILE A 68 -2.32 13.63 17.46
C ILE A 68 -3.73 13.60 18.06
N GLU A 69 -3.85 13.75 19.39
CA GLU A 69 -5.16 13.81 20.05
C GLU A 69 -5.99 15.02 19.60
N ARG A 70 -5.33 16.19 19.43
CA ARG A 70 -5.99 17.42 18.97
C ARG A 70 -6.51 17.32 17.54
N GLN A 71 -5.79 16.63 16.66
CA GLN A 71 -6.15 16.51 15.26
C GLN A 71 -7.30 15.52 15.01
N ASP A 72 -7.55 14.58 15.95
CA ASP A 72 -8.56 13.54 15.80
C ASP A 72 -8.47 12.83 14.45
N LEU A 73 -7.41 12.02 14.29
CA LEU A 73 -7.10 11.37 13.02
C LEU A 73 -8.13 10.30 12.62
N VAL A 74 -9.06 9.91 13.52
CA VAL A 74 -10.07 8.88 13.22
C VAL A 74 -11.01 9.35 12.11
N GLY A 75 -11.15 8.53 11.08
CA GLY A 75 -11.94 8.87 9.89
C GLY A 75 -11.11 9.54 8.77
N GLU A 76 -9.88 9.99 9.04
CA GLU A 76 -9.04 10.55 7.99
C GLU A 76 -8.58 9.50 6.98
N ARG A 77 -8.54 9.91 5.72
CA ARG A 77 -8.03 9.09 4.63
C ARG A 77 -6.52 9.23 4.51
N LEU A 78 -5.86 8.11 4.22
CA LEU A 78 -4.43 8.12 3.94
C LEU A 78 -4.12 8.74 2.58
N VAL A 79 -2.95 9.35 2.50
CA VAL A 79 -2.42 10.00 1.29
C VAL A 79 -1.14 9.27 0.85
N ALA A 80 -1.01 8.98 -0.43
CA ALA A 80 0.24 8.51 -1.04
C ALA A 80 0.54 9.36 -2.27
N GLY A 81 1.77 9.89 -2.33
CA GLY A 81 2.07 10.93 -3.31
C GLY A 81 1.19 12.16 -3.06
N ASN A 82 0.36 12.51 -4.04
CA ASN A 82 -0.57 13.64 -3.98
C ASN A 82 -2.05 13.18 -4.05
N GLU A 83 -2.33 11.90 -3.82
CA GLU A 83 -3.66 11.34 -3.97
C GLU A 83 -4.15 10.67 -2.69
N TYR A 84 -5.46 10.79 -2.43
CA TYR A 84 -6.11 10.05 -1.36
C TYR A 84 -6.23 8.57 -1.74
N MET A 85 -5.77 7.71 -0.83
CA MET A 85 -5.86 6.26 -1.00
C MET A 85 -7.23 5.74 -0.51
N ASN A 86 -7.55 4.51 -0.93
CA ASN A 86 -8.66 3.76 -0.35
C ASN A 86 -8.23 3.11 0.97
N ALA A 87 -7.86 3.96 1.91
CA ALA A 87 -7.42 3.57 3.25
C ALA A 87 -7.78 4.65 4.25
N THR A 88 -8.33 4.25 5.40
CA THR A 88 -8.85 5.15 6.42
C THR A 88 -8.31 4.77 7.79
N VAL A 89 -8.02 5.75 8.62
CA VAL A 89 -7.73 5.58 10.04
C VAL A 89 -9.03 5.22 10.76
N THR A 90 -9.07 4.09 11.45
CA THR A 90 -10.28 3.60 12.13
C THR A 90 -10.21 3.74 13.64
N ASP A 91 -9.00 3.76 14.20
CA ASP A 91 -8.80 3.92 15.63
C ASP A 91 -7.40 4.47 15.92
N VAL A 92 -7.25 5.18 17.05
CA VAL A 92 -5.98 5.70 17.55
C VAL A 92 -5.98 5.59 19.07
N TRP A 93 -4.96 4.93 19.62
CA TRP A 93 -4.82 4.83 21.07
C TRP A 93 -3.37 4.92 21.51
N MET A 94 -3.16 5.17 22.79
CA MET A 94 -1.84 5.33 23.41
C MET A 94 -1.54 4.15 24.32
N GLU A 95 -0.33 3.62 24.21
CA GLU A 95 0.23 2.60 25.11
C GLU A 95 1.41 3.18 25.90
N ASP A 96 1.75 2.54 27.01
CA ASP A 96 2.93 2.94 27.76
C ASP A 96 4.20 2.56 26.99
N TYR A 97 5.10 3.52 26.82
CA TYR A 97 6.42 3.24 26.27
C TYR A 97 7.27 2.47 27.29
N ILE A 98 7.68 1.26 26.92
CA ILE A 98 8.53 0.39 27.73
C ILE A 98 9.95 0.45 27.21
N MET A 99 10.89 0.78 28.08
CA MET A 99 12.32 0.78 27.79
C MET A 99 13.07 -0.17 28.71
N GLN A 100 14.22 -0.66 28.26
CA GLN A 100 15.12 -1.40 29.12
C GLN A 100 15.92 -0.44 30.00
N ALA A 101 15.89 -0.66 31.31
CA ALA A 101 16.64 0.10 32.27
C ALA A 101 17.58 -0.85 33.09
N ILE A 102 18.74 -0.34 33.51
CA ILE A 102 19.68 -1.09 34.34
C ILE A 102 19.44 -0.65 35.77
N ARG A 103 19.11 -1.61 36.65
CA ARG A 103 19.00 -1.38 38.09
C ARG A 103 20.39 -1.20 38.73
N ALA A 104 20.42 -0.68 39.94
CA ALA A 104 21.65 -0.47 40.69
C ALA A 104 22.47 -1.75 40.95
N ASP A 105 21.82 -2.92 40.93
CA ASP A 105 22.44 -4.25 41.04
C ASP A 105 22.95 -4.80 39.68
N GLY A 106 22.85 -4.02 38.60
CA GLY A 106 23.27 -4.39 37.24
C GLY A 106 22.27 -5.24 36.46
N VAL A 107 21.10 -5.52 37.01
CA VAL A 107 20.05 -6.31 36.33
C VAL A 107 19.29 -5.43 35.35
N ILE A 108 19.12 -5.94 34.15
CA ILE A 108 18.29 -5.29 33.12
C ILE A 108 16.81 -5.61 33.37
N VAL A 109 16.00 -4.59 33.47
CA VAL A 109 14.54 -4.69 33.67
C VAL A 109 13.79 -3.82 32.69
N ASP A 110 12.58 -4.23 32.35
CA ASP A 110 11.66 -3.38 31.61
C ASP A 110 11.10 -2.32 32.56
N ALA A 111 11.18 -1.06 32.14
CA ALA A 111 10.70 0.09 32.90
C ALA A 111 9.84 0.99 32.00
N LYS A 112 8.78 1.56 32.57
CA LYS A 112 7.97 2.57 31.90
C LYS A 112 8.71 3.91 31.89
N ASP A 113 8.80 4.53 30.72
CA ASP A 113 9.19 5.93 30.62
C ASP A 113 7.94 6.82 30.61
N PRO A 114 7.66 7.55 31.72
CA PRO A 114 6.46 8.37 31.82
C PRO A 114 6.48 9.59 30.89
N SER A 115 7.65 9.92 30.33
CA SER A 115 7.81 11.05 29.41
C SER A 115 7.50 10.70 27.95
N LYS A 116 7.13 9.45 27.65
CA LYS A 116 6.86 8.99 26.28
C LYS A 116 5.66 8.05 26.25
N LYS A 117 5.06 7.96 25.08
CA LYS A 117 4.00 6.99 24.75
C LYS A 117 4.28 6.32 23.42
N ASP A 118 3.80 5.09 23.29
CA ASP A 118 3.65 4.46 21.99
C ASP A 118 2.27 4.81 21.46
N VAL A 119 2.23 5.38 20.26
CA VAL A 119 0.97 5.71 19.60
C VAL A 119 0.65 4.59 18.61
N VAL A 120 -0.50 3.99 18.75
CA VAL A 120 -0.98 2.94 17.85
C VAL A 120 -2.09 3.50 16.99
N VAL A 121 -1.93 3.39 15.67
CA VAL A 121 -2.91 3.82 14.70
C VAL A 121 -3.41 2.60 13.93
N GLN A 122 -4.70 2.32 14.01
CA GLN A 122 -5.34 1.29 13.22
C GLN A 122 -5.82 1.87 11.90
N ILE A 123 -5.49 1.19 10.83
CA ILE A 123 -5.91 1.56 9.47
C ILE A 123 -6.66 0.42 8.81
N LYS A 124 -7.66 0.76 8.02
CA LYS A 124 -8.40 -0.17 7.17
C LYS A 124 -8.29 0.19 5.72
N THR A 125 -8.15 -0.81 4.86
CA THR A 125 -8.15 -0.69 3.40
C THR A 125 -8.77 -1.93 2.78
N THR A 126 -8.97 -1.93 1.47
CA THR A 126 -9.35 -3.12 0.71
C THR A 126 -8.22 -3.54 -0.20
N VAL A 127 -8.00 -4.84 -0.30
CA VAL A 127 -6.98 -5.45 -1.14
C VAL A 127 -7.57 -6.64 -1.90
N ALA A 128 -6.95 -7.03 -3.01
CA ALA A 128 -7.33 -8.26 -3.69
C ALA A 128 -7.09 -9.47 -2.78
N LYS A 129 -8.09 -10.36 -2.69
CA LYS A 129 -8.11 -11.52 -1.78
C LYS A 129 -6.84 -12.38 -1.86
N ASP A 130 -6.34 -12.59 -3.07
CA ASP A 130 -5.20 -13.49 -3.33
C ASP A 130 -3.90 -12.72 -3.59
N THR A 131 -3.79 -11.46 -3.12
CA THR A 131 -2.57 -10.68 -3.31
C THR A 131 -1.44 -11.20 -2.45
N ALA A 132 -0.28 -11.47 -3.07
CA ALA A 132 0.94 -11.84 -2.36
C ALA A 132 1.61 -10.63 -1.66
N SER A 133 1.24 -9.40 -2.04
CA SER A 133 1.85 -8.17 -1.54
C SER A 133 0.79 -7.08 -1.37
N PRO A 134 0.04 -7.09 -0.25
CA PRO A 134 -0.92 -6.03 0.05
C PRO A 134 -0.22 -4.69 0.20
N LYS A 135 -0.80 -3.62 -0.38
CA LYS A 135 -0.17 -2.28 -0.42
C LYS A 135 -1.20 -1.17 -0.23
N ILE A 136 -0.72 -0.06 0.35
CA ILE A 136 -1.36 1.25 0.26
C ILE A 136 -0.40 2.16 -0.51
N GLY A 137 -0.79 2.62 -1.69
CA GLY A 137 0.12 3.30 -2.60
C GLY A 137 1.30 2.38 -2.98
N SER A 138 2.53 2.83 -2.74
CA SER A 138 3.76 2.07 -2.97
C SER A 138 4.22 1.26 -1.74
N GLN A 139 3.61 1.45 -0.57
CA GLN A 139 4.05 0.86 0.69
C GLN A 139 3.37 -0.50 0.92
N GLU A 140 4.17 -1.54 1.15
CA GLU A 140 3.65 -2.87 1.49
C GLU A 140 3.19 -2.93 2.94
N LEU A 141 2.06 -3.61 3.17
CA LEU A 141 1.50 -3.86 4.49
C LEU A 141 1.95 -5.24 5.00
N ARG A 142 3.07 -5.27 5.74
CA ARG A 142 3.60 -6.48 6.38
C ARG A 142 4.04 -6.16 7.80
N ALA A 143 3.72 -7.00 8.74
CA ALA A 143 4.23 -6.87 10.11
C ALA A 143 5.77 -6.81 10.13
N GLY A 144 6.31 -5.90 10.94
CA GLY A 144 7.73 -5.61 11.03
C GLY A 144 8.26 -4.59 10.01
N LYS A 145 7.49 -4.21 8.99
CA LYS A 145 7.90 -3.15 8.06
C LYS A 145 7.62 -1.76 8.60
N THR A 146 8.50 -0.84 8.26
CA THR A 146 8.25 0.59 8.45
C THR A 146 7.16 1.04 7.49
N PHE A 147 6.26 1.86 7.98
CA PHE A 147 5.16 2.45 7.23
C PHE A 147 5.09 3.95 7.52
N ILE A 148 5.04 4.76 6.48
CA ILE A 148 4.81 6.20 6.60
C ILE A 148 3.29 6.41 6.62
N LEU A 149 2.77 6.70 7.81
CA LEU A 149 1.38 7.11 7.99
C LEU A 149 1.27 8.57 7.58
N LYS A 150 0.54 8.82 6.52
CA LYS A 150 0.35 10.17 5.99
C LYS A 150 -1.12 10.42 5.74
N THR A 151 -1.66 11.47 6.37
CA THR A 151 -2.97 12.04 6.10
C THR A 151 -2.82 13.42 5.46
N GLN A 152 -3.87 14.22 5.37
CA GLN A 152 -3.77 15.56 4.85
C GLN A 152 -2.94 16.50 5.75
N THR A 153 -3.02 16.31 7.06
CA THR A 153 -2.45 17.23 8.06
C THR A 153 -1.35 16.58 8.91
N PHE A 154 -1.19 15.26 8.84
CA PHE A 154 -0.27 14.50 9.68
C PHE A 154 0.60 13.58 8.85
N GLU A 155 1.90 13.51 9.18
CA GLU A 155 2.83 12.53 8.61
C GLU A 155 3.80 12.06 9.69
N CYS A 156 3.85 10.74 9.91
CA CYS A 156 4.80 10.13 10.82
C CYS A 156 5.20 8.73 10.34
N SER A 157 6.40 8.32 10.71
CA SER A 157 6.90 6.96 10.44
C SER A 157 6.64 6.06 11.64
N GLY A 158 6.03 4.91 11.40
CA GLY A 158 5.82 3.87 12.40
C GLY A 158 6.22 2.50 11.88
N THR A 159 6.08 1.48 12.73
CA THR A 159 6.29 0.07 12.36
C THR A 159 4.95 -0.64 12.36
N ILE A 160 4.67 -1.41 11.33
CA ILE A 160 3.46 -2.24 11.28
C ILE A 160 3.62 -3.35 12.30
N ARG A 161 2.77 -3.37 13.33
CA ARG A 161 2.73 -4.37 14.38
C ARG A 161 1.86 -5.57 13.98
N TYR A 162 0.75 -5.30 13.34
CA TYR A 162 -0.29 -6.28 13.05
C TYR A 162 -0.87 -6.07 11.65
N VAL A 163 -1.19 -7.18 10.96
CA VAL A 163 -1.91 -7.17 9.67
C VAL A 163 -2.88 -8.34 9.67
N LYS A 164 -4.15 -8.08 9.38
CA LYS A 164 -5.19 -9.09 9.15
C LYS A 164 -5.84 -8.85 7.79
N ILE A 165 -5.99 -9.89 6.99
CA ILE A 165 -6.62 -9.88 5.66
C ILE A 165 -7.87 -10.75 5.74
N GLY A 166 -9.04 -10.15 5.44
CA GLY A 166 -10.33 -10.82 5.57
C GLY A 166 -10.74 -11.06 7.02
N ASP A 167 -11.87 -11.74 7.22
CA ASP A 167 -12.40 -12.15 8.52
C ASP A 167 -11.67 -13.37 9.11
#